data_48d1385ffa28a2a627797167b101161b
#
_entry.id   48d1385ffa28a2a627797167b101161b
#
_cell.length_a   1.000
_cell.length_b   1.000
_cell.length_c   1.000
_cell.angle_alpha   90.00
_cell.angle_beta   90.00
_cell.angle_gamma   90.00
#
_symmetry.space_group_name_H-M   'P 1'
#
loop_
_entity.id
_entity.type
_entity.pdbx_description
1 polymer ?
#
loop_
_entity_poly.entity_id
_entity_poly.type
_entity_poly.pdbx_seq_one_letter_code
_entity_poly.pdbx_strand_id
1 'polypeptide(L)'
;MKENILIDNNSELTTLQQQARTRHEIEAAITTMFAAEDEGLRAALEAAKQAGLPQIQISPIQGKFLQLLAAMCNAHKILEIGALAGYSGIWLARALPPGGRLISLEVNPEHANVVRKTFARAGVSDRSEVRVGKALDLLPQLQTEAPFDLVFIDADKPPYPRYLEWALRLARPGSIIVADNCIRSGKAFREPEDESMAGIVEYNKRLAGDPRLVSLVLAMDDDYTDGFAIAVVKQ
;
A
#
# COMPACT_ATOMS: atom_id res chain seq x y z
N MET A 1 47.31 7.26 -32.42
CA MET A 1 46.95 8.11 -31.27
C MET A 1 45.60 7.60 -30.78
N LYS A 2 45.56 6.94 -29.63
CA LYS A 2 44.32 6.55 -28.95
C LYS A 2 44.14 7.66 -27.90
N GLU A 3 43.14 8.55 -28.12
CA GLU A 3 42.70 9.49 -27.09
C GLU A 3 42.04 8.69 -26.00
N ASN A 4 42.63 8.63 -24.82
CA ASN A 4 41.99 8.24 -23.58
C ASN A 4 41.01 9.35 -23.22
N ILE A 5 39.73 9.12 -23.49
CA ILE A 5 38.64 9.89 -22.89
C ILE A 5 38.60 9.47 -21.43
N LEU A 6 39.32 10.22 -20.57
CA LEU A 6 39.11 10.17 -19.13
C LEU A 6 37.75 10.82 -18.86
N ILE A 7 36.72 9.99 -18.74
CA ILE A 7 35.41 10.39 -18.24
C ILE A 7 35.66 10.93 -16.84
N ASP A 8 35.36 12.22 -16.62
CA ASP A 8 35.51 12.89 -15.33
C ASP A 8 34.40 12.36 -14.38
N ASN A 9 34.68 11.24 -13.74
CA ASN A 9 33.79 10.58 -12.78
C ASN A 9 33.33 11.52 -11.64
N ASN A 10 34.09 12.59 -11.36
CA ASN A 10 33.75 13.53 -10.31
C ASN A 10 32.64 14.51 -10.72
N SER A 11 32.58 14.92 -11.99
CA SER A 11 31.52 15.81 -12.49
C SER A 11 30.19 15.08 -12.61
N GLU A 12 30.21 13.83 -13.04
CA GLU A 12 28.99 12.98 -13.09
C GLU A 12 28.46 12.67 -11.70
N LEU A 13 29.31 12.30 -10.74
CA LEU A 13 28.94 12.08 -9.33
C LEU A 13 28.33 13.34 -8.71
N THR A 14 28.89 14.53 -8.98
CA THR A 14 28.37 15.81 -8.49
C THR A 14 26.98 16.10 -9.08
N THR A 15 26.77 15.80 -10.36
CA THR A 15 25.49 15.98 -11.05
C THR A 15 24.42 15.03 -10.50
N LEU A 16 24.74 13.75 -10.29
CA LEU A 16 23.83 12.77 -9.70
C LEU A 16 23.44 13.12 -8.26
N GLN A 17 24.39 13.56 -7.46
CA GLN A 17 24.14 14.02 -6.08
C GLN A 17 23.22 15.25 -6.06
N GLN A 18 23.44 16.20 -6.97
CA GLN A 18 22.59 17.38 -7.09
C GLN A 18 21.17 17.02 -7.52
N GLN A 19 21.01 16.08 -8.48
CA GLN A 19 19.70 15.59 -8.91
C GLN A 19 18.97 14.87 -7.77
N ALA A 20 19.66 14.00 -7.02
CA ALA A 20 19.07 13.29 -5.88
C ALA A 20 18.62 14.28 -4.79
N ARG A 21 19.44 15.29 -4.48
CA ARG A 21 19.06 16.35 -3.53
C ARG A 21 17.82 17.11 -3.99
N THR A 22 17.75 17.50 -5.26
CA THR A 22 16.60 18.21 -5.81
C THR A 22 15.33 17.35 -5.74
N ARG A 23 15.41 16.06 -6.03
CA ARG A 23 14.27 15.12 -5.90
C ARG A 23 13.76 15.07 -4.46
N HIS A 24 14.66 14.88 -3.51
CA HIS A 24 14.29 14.82 -2.09
C HIS A 24 13.64 16.14 -1.60
N GLU A 25 14.14 17.29 -2.03
CA GLU A 25 13.55 18.59 -1.72
C GLU A 25 12.15 18.75 -2.33
N ILE A 26 11.93 18.27 -3.56
CA ILE A 26 10.61 18.27 -4.21
C ILE A 26 9.65 17.34 -3.47
N GLU A 27 10.05 16.11 -3.14
CA GLU A 27 9.21 15.17 -2.40
C GLU A 27 8.83 15.73 -1.03
N ALA A 28 9.78 16.29 -0.29
CA ALA A 28 9.53 16.93 1.00
C ALA A 28 8.51 18.08 0.87
N ALA A 29 8.61 18.89 -0.19
CA ALA A 29 7.66 19.96 -0.46
C ALA A 29 6.27 19.44 -0.78
N ILE A 30 6.17 18.40 -1.65
CA ILE A 30 4.89 17.75 -1.98
C ILE A 30 4.27 17.13 -0.73
N THR A 31 5.06 16.40 0.06
CA THR A 31 4.59 15.79 1.32
C THR A 31 4.05 16.85 2.27
N THR A 32 4.78 17.96 2.46
CA THR A 32 4.37 19.04 3.34
C THR A 32 3.06 19.70 2.87
N MET A 33 2.89 19.87 1.56
CA MET A 33 1.71 20.57 1.01
C MET A 33 0.46 19.67 0.91
N PHE A 34 0.61 18.41 0.57
CA PHE A 34 -0.50 17.53 0.19
C PHE A 34 -0.72 16.32 1.11
N ALA A 35 0.32 15.87 1.80
CA ALA A 35 0.32 14.65 2.61
C ALA A 35 0.90 14.87 4.02
N ALA A 36 0.75 16.09 4.55
CA ALA A 36 1.25 16.41 5.89
C ALA A 36 0.65 15.49 6.95
N GLU A 37 1.50 14.89 7.76
CA GLU A 37 1.07 14.04 8.86
C GLU A 37 0.57 14.91 10.03
N ASP A 38 -0.59 14.59 10.52
CA ASP A 38 -1.12 15.17 11.75
C ASP A 38 -0.64 14.38 13.00
N GLU A 39 -1.18 14.75 14.15
CA GLU A 39 -0.84 14.09 15.42
C GLU A 39 -1.21 12.59 15.42
N GLY A 40 -2.37 12.23 14.83
CA GLY A 40 -2.83 10.83 14.77
C GLY A 40 -1.91 9.91 13.95
N LEU A 41 -1.44 10.40 12.80
CA LEU A 41 -0.49 9.67 11.95
C LEU A 41 0.88 9.54 12.62
N ARG A 42 1.41 10.65 13.18
CA ARG A 42 2.68 10.62 13.92
C ARG A 42 2.61 9.71 15.15
N ALA A 43 1.47 9.71 15.85
CA ALA A 43 1.25 8.82 16.99
C ALA A 43 1.23 7.33 16.58
N ALA A 44 0.77 6.99 15.37
CA ALA A 44 0.84 5.62 14.84
C ALA A 44 2.29 5.18 14.62
N LEU A 45 3.13 6.04 14.04
CA LEU A 45 4.55 5.77 13.83
C LEU A 45 5.29 5.59 15.16
N GLU A 46 5.03 6.45 16.12
CA GLU A 46 5.63 6.36 17.45
C GLU A 46 5.18 5.10 18.19
N ALA A 47 3.89 4.72 18.10
CA ALA A 47 3.37 3.50 18.68
C ALA A 47 4.00 2.25 18.05
N ALA A 48 4.22 2.24 16.74
CA ALA A 48 4.95 1.17 16.06
C ALA A 48 6.36 1.03 16.59
N LYS A 49 7.09 2.12 16.72
CA LYS A 49 8.46 2.16 17.26
C LYS A 49 8.52 1.68 18.71
N GLN A 50 7.63 2.16 19.57
CA GLN A 50 7.55 1.75 20.99
C GLN A 50 7.21 0.28 21.17
N ALA A 51 6.40 -0.28 20.26
CA ALA A 51 6.06 -1.70 20.26
C ALA A 51 7.13 -2.59 19.58
N GLY A 52 8.24 -2.00 19.11
CA GLY A 52 9.31 -2.75 18.43
C GLY A 52 8.91 -3.29 17.06
N LEU A 53 7.88 -2.72 16.43
CA LEU A 53 7.43 -3.13 15.08
C LEU A 53 8.42 -2.68 14.00
N PRO A 54 8.55 -3.42 12.90
CA PRO A 54 9.38 -3.01 11.79
C PRO A 54 8.89 -1.69 11.20
N GLN A 55 9.83 -0.80 10.84
CA GLN A 55 9.52 0.50 10.25
C GLN A 55 9.40 0.36 8.72
N ILE A 56 8.34 -0.32 8.28
CA ILE A 56 8.09 -0.68 6.88
C ILE A 56 6.74 -0.14 6.36
N GLN A 57 6.16 0.80 7.09
CA GLN A 57 4.90 1.42 6.67
C GLN A 57 5.08 2.20 5.35
N ILE A 58 3.98 2.35 4.63
CA ILE A 58 3.92 3.19 3.43
C ILE A 58 4.30 4.65 3.72
N SER A 59 4.76 5.37 2.70
CA SER A 59 5.05 6.80 2.81
C SER A 59 3.79 7.65 2.98
N PRO A 60 3.90 8.90 3.48
CA PRO A 60 2.76 9.82 3.55
C PRO A 60 2.08 10.06 2.20
N ILE A 61 2.86 10.14 1.11
CA ILE A 61 2.33 10.32 -0.26
C ILE A 61 1.55 9.09 -0.69
N GLN A 62 2.06 7.88 -0.42
CA GLN A 62 1.32 6.63 -0.68
C GLN A 62 0.03 6.57 0.13
N GLY A 63 0.06 6.96 1.41
CA GLY A 63 -1.14 7.05 2.26
C GLY A 63 -2.17 8.05 1.72
N LYS A 64 -1.72 9.25 1.31
CA LYS A 64 -2.59 10.25 0.66
C LYS A 64 -3.15 9.74 -0.66
N PHE A 65 -2.38 8.98 -1.42
CA PHE A 65 -2.85 8.39 -2.68
C PHE A 65 -3.94 7.33 -2.44
N LEU A 66 -3.79 6.46 -1.43
CA LEU A 66 -4.86 5.53 -1.02
C LEU A 66 -6.14 6.28 -0.61
N GLN A 67 -6.00 7.37 0.15
CA GLN A 67 -7.13 8.23 0.52
C GLN A 67 -7.82 8.82 -0.72
N LEU A 68 -7.05 9.28 -1.71
CA LEU A 68 -7.57 9.82 -2.97
C LEU A 68 -8.31 8.75 -3.77
N LEU A 69 -7.75 7.55 -3.91
CA LEU A 69 -8.39 6.43 -4.62
C LEU A 69 -9.72 6.05 -3.96
N ALA A 70 -9.76 5.98 -2.62
CA ALA A 70 -10.99 5.71 -1.88
C ALA A 70 -12.06 6.79 -2.11
N ALA A 71 -11.65 8.07 -2.15
CA ALA A 71 -12.56 9.17 -2.47
C ALA A 71 -13.05 9.10 -3.93
N MET A 72 -12.18 8.78 -4.89
CA MET A 72 -12.52 8.68 -6.32
C MET A 72 -13.54 7.57 -6.61
N CYS A 73 -13.46 6.42 -5.95
CA CYS A 73 -14.45 5.35 -6.09
C CYS A 73 -15.65 5.51 -5.15
N ASN A 74 -15.75 6.64 -4.44
CA ASN A 74 -16.81 6.90 -3.43
C ASN A 74 -16.96 5.73 -2.46
N ALA A 75 -15.84 5.31 -1.87
CA ALA A 75 -15.79 4.13 -1.02
C ALA A 75 -16.62 4.29 0.26
N HIS A 76 -17.51 3.34 0.51
CA HIS A 76 -18.25 3.17 1.75
C HIS A 76 -17.74 1.97 2.56
N LYS A 77 -17.16 0.97 1.89
CA LYS A 77 -16.57 -0.22 2.52
C LYS A 77 -15.18 -0.45 1.98
N ILE A 78 -14.20 -0.46 2.87
CA ILE A 78 -12.80 -0.70 2.55
C ILE A 78 -12.32 -1.95 3.29
N LEU A 79 -11.59 -2.79 2.59
CA LEU A 79 -10.89 -3.94 3.15
C LEU A 79 -9.38 -3.70 3.06
N GLU A 80 -8.67 -3.87 4.17
CA GLU A 80 -7.22 -3.83 4.25
C GLU A 80 -6.69 -5.20 4.67
N ILE A 81 -5.75 -5.76 3.92
CA ILE A 81 -5.08 -7.02 4.20
C ILE A 81 -3.64 -6.73 4.62
N GLY A 82 -3.38 -6.81 5.93
CA GLY A 82 -2.14 -6.37 6.59
C GLY A 82 -2.28 -4.96 7.16
N ALA A 83 -2.20 -4.82 8.49
CA ALA A 83 -2.43 -3.54 9.16
C ALA A 83 -1.19 -3.02 9.90
N LEU A 84 -0.28 -3.90 10.32
CA LEU A 84 0.93 -3.60 11.11
C LEU A 84 0.64 -2.71 12.33
N ALA A 85 0.74 -1.37 12.18
CA ALA A 85 0.45 -0.38 13.22
C ALA A 85 -0.76 0.52 12.88
N GLY A 86 -1.43 0.28 11.75
CA GLY A 86 -2.64 0.99 11.32
C GLY A 86 -2.39 2.30 10.58
N TYR A 87 -1.18 2.60 10.14
CA TYR A 87 -0.85 3.84 9.46
C TYR A 87 -1.63 4.02 8.15
N SER A 88 -1.61 3.03 7.26
CA SER A 88 -2.40 2.99 6.03
C SER A 88 -3.91 3.02 6.32
N GLY A 89 -4.34 2.23 7.33
CA GLY A 89 -5.73 2.20 7.77
C GLY A 89 -6.28 3.56 8.21
N ILE A 90 -5.46 4.42 8.83
CA ILE A 90 -5.86 5.79 9.18
C ILE A 90 -6.16 6.62 7.93
N TRP A 91 -5.29 6.55 6.90
CA TRP A 91 -5.53 7.25 5.63
C TRP A 91 -6.80 6.77 4.94
N LEU A 92 -7.01 5.45 4.89
CA LEU A 92 -8.19 4.82 4.30
C LEU A 92 -9.47 5.19 5.06
N ALA A 93 -9.46 5.09 6.40
CA ALA A 93 -10.62 5.41 7.23
C ALA A 93 -11.05 6.88 7.12
N ARG A 94 -10.11 7.79 6.90
CA ARG A 94 -10.38 9.22 6.72
C ARG A 94 -11.04 9.57 5.38
N ALA A 95 -10.97 8.67 4.41
CA ALA A 95 -11.70 8.84 3.14
C ALA A 95 -13.17 8.45 3.24
N LEU A 96 -13.53 7.68 4.25
CA LEU A 96 -14.89 7.14 4.40
C LEU A 96 -15.90 8.23 4.79
N PRO A 97 -17.07 8.25 4.15
CA PRO A 97 -18.18 9.11 4.55
C PRO A 97 -18.79 8.62 5.88
N PRO A 98 -19.70 9.41 6.49
CA PRO A 98 -20.49 8.95 7.63
C PRO A 98 -21.19 7.62 7.32
N GLY A 99 -21.07 6.64 8.24
CA GLY A 99 -21.59 5.28 8.04
C GLY A 99 -20.72 4.36 7.20
N GLY A 100 -19.61 4.86 6.63
CA GLY A 100 -18.62 4.03 5.96
C GLY A 100 -17.80 3.19 6.94
N ARG A 101 -17.20 2.11 6.48
CA ARG A 101 -16.47 1.14 7.33
C ARG A 101 -15.18 0.64 6.68
N LEU A 102 -14.11 0.65 7.48
CA LEU A 102 -12.84 -0.04 7.19
C LEU A 102 -12.79 -1.34 7.99
N ILE A 103 -12.40 -2.43 7.35
CA ILE A 103 -12.02 -3.69 8.00
C ILE A 103 -10.56 -3.96 7.66
N SER A 104 -9.70 -4.00 8.71
CA SER A 104 -8.29 -4.34 8.58
C SER A 104 -8.04 -5.74 9.12
N LEU A 105 -7.39 -6.60 8.34
CA LEU A 105 -7.00 -7.95 8.74
C LEU A 105 -5.55 -7.93 9.21
N GLU A 106 -5.31 -8.46 10.42
CA GLU A 106 -3.97 -8.53 11.02
C GLU A 106 -3.75 -9.91 11.64
N VAL A 107 -2.65 -10.57 11.27
CA VAL A 107 -2.37 -11.93 11.75
C VAL A 107 -1.86 -11.94 13.19
N ASN A 108 -1.13 -10.91 13.60
CA ASN A 108 -0.53 -10.82 14.91
C ASN A 108 -1.45 -10.07 15.90
N PRO A 109 -1.90 -10.74 16.99
CA PRO A 109 -2.80 -10.11 17.96
C PRO A 109 -2.16 -8.92 18.71
N GLU A 110 -0.83 -8.89 18.88
CA GLU A 110 -0.13 -7.76 19.50
C GLU A 110 -0.13 -6.56 18.58
N HIS A 111 0.14 -6.75 17.27
CA HIS A 111 0.02 -5.69 16.27
C HIS A 111 -1.41 -5.15 16.21
N ALA A 112 -2.40 -6.03 16.18
CA ALA A 112 -3.82 -5.63 16.18
C ALA A 112 -4.19 -4.77 17.41
N ASN A 113 -3.58 -5.03 18.57
CA ASN A 113 -3.78 -4.18 19.75
C ASN A 113 -3.14 -2.79 19.57
N VAL A 114 -1.99 -2.70 18.89
CA VAL A 114 -1.40 -1.41 18.50
C VAL A 114 -2.33 -0.68 17.55
N VAL A 115 -2.82 -1.34 16.50
CA VAL A 115 -3.76 -0.76 15.51
C VAL A 115 -4.99 -0.17 16.20
N ARG A 116 -5.64 -0.89 17.13
CA ARG A 116 -6.81 -0.36 17.85
C ARG A 116 -6.51 0.91 18.62
N LYS A 117 -5.33 0.98 19.26
CA LYS A 117 -4.89 2.19 19.98
C LYS A 117 -4.60 3.36 19.04
N THR A 118 -3.97 3.08 17.90
CA THR A 118 -3.66 4.12 16.90
C THR A 118 -4.93 4.64 16.23
N PHE A 119 -5.88 3.78 15.89
CA PHE A 119 -7.20 4.19 15.40
C PHE A 119 -7.95 5.07 16.39
N ALA A 120 -7.90 4.74 17.69
CA ALA A 120 -8.51 5.56 18.73
C ALA A 120 -7.86 6.94 18.81
N ARG A 121 -6.53 7.02 18.79
CA ARG A 121 -5.80 8.30 18.81
C ARG A 121 -6.04 9.14 17.56
N ALA A 122 -6.17 8.49 16.40
CA ALA A 122 -6.46 9.16 15.14
C ALA A 122 -7.94 9.55 14.97
N GLY A 123 -8.82 9.18 15.92
CA GLY A 123 -10.25 9.51 15.89
C GLY A 123 -11.03 8.77 14.79
N VAL A 124 -10.60 7.54 14.42
CA VAL A 124 -11.23 6.74 13.35
C VAL A 124 -11.86 5.43 13.85
N SER A 125 -11.84 5.16 15.15
CA SER A 125 -12.36 3.90 15.74
C SER A 125 -13.85 3.67 15.51
N ASP A 126 -14.62 4.70 15.31
CA ASP A 126 -16.06 4.64 15.06
C ASP A 126 -16.41 4.00 13.70
N ARG A 127 -15.44 3.98 12.78
CA ARG A 127 -15.57 3.48 11.41
C ARG A 127 -14.54 2.44 11.02
N SER A 128 -13.70 1.98 11.96
CA SER A 128 -12.61 1.04 11.69
C SER A 128 -12.67 -0.16 12.62
N GLU A 129 -12.54 -1.35 12.05
CA GLU A 129 -12.49 -2.63 12.76
C GLU A 129 -11.19 -3.37 12.42
N VAL A 130 -10.58 -4.02 13.45
CA VAL A 130 -9.43 -4.90 13.24
C VAL A 130 -9.81 -6.32 13.60
N ARG A 131 -9.69 -7.22 12.62
CA ARG A 131 -9.91 -8.66 12.79
C ARG A 131 -8.58 -9.40 12.84
N VAL A 132 -8.44 -10.22 13.88
CA VAL A 132 -7.19 -10.96 14.12
C VAL A 132 -7.30 -12.35 13.51
N GLY A 133 -6.30 -12.72 12.71
CA GLY A 133 -6.20 -14.04 12.10
C GLY A 133 -5.50 -14.03 10.76
N LYS A 134 -5.22 -15.22 10.22
CA LYS A 134 -4.68 -15.32 8.86
C LYS A 134 -5.70 -14.80 7.86
N ALA A 135 -5.27 -13.92 6.97
CA ALA A 135 -6.19 -13.28 6.00
C ALA A 135 -6.97 -14.32 5.18
N LEU A 136 -6.33 -15.41 4.74
CA LEU A 136 -6.99 -16.46 3.96
C LEU A 136 -8.07 -17.25 4.74
N ASP A 137 -8.05 -17.23 6.06
CA ASP A 137 -9.07 -17.83 6.91
C ASP A 137 -10.23 -16.85 7.20
N LEU A 138 -9.94 -15.54 7.17
CA LEU A 138 -10.91 -14.48 7.43
C LEU A 138 -11.66 -14.04 6.16
N LEU A 139 -11.00 -14.00 5.00
CA LEU A 139 -11.57 -13.54 3.74
C LEU A 139 -12.85 -14.29 3.34
N PRO A 140 -12.97 -15.63 3.49
CA PRO A 140 -14.24 -16.34 3.24
C PRO A 140 -15.40 -15.84 4.09
N GLN A 141 -15.14 -15.40 5.32
CA GLN A 141 -16.16 -14.94 6.25
C GLN A 141 -16.72 -13.55 5.85
N LEU A 142 -15.95 -12.78 5.07
CA LEU A 142 -16.35 -11.44 4.60
C LEU A 142 -17.35 -11.47 3.44
N GLN A 143 -17.69 -12.63 2.88
CA GLN A 143 -18.65 -12.74 1.76
C GLN A 143 -20.02 -12.15 2.10
N THR A 144 -20.47 -12.27 3.34
CA THR A 144 -21.74 -11.69 3.81
C THR A 144 -21.69 -10.17 3.97
N GLU A 145 -20.50 -9.59 3.99
CA GLU A 145 -20.27 -8.15 4.11
C GLU A 145 -19.92 -7.49 2.77
N ALA A 146 -19.69 -8.29 1.75
CA ALA A 146 -19.41 -7.79 0.39
C ALA A 146 -20.64 -7.01 -0.18
N PRO A 147 -20.44 -6.11 -1.15
CA PRO A 147 -19.17 -5.81 -1.78
C PRO A 147 -18.32 -4.78 -1.02
N PHE A 148 -17.00 -4.82 -1.26
CA PHE A 148 -16.06 -3.79 -0.86
C PHE A 148 -15.73 -2.87 -2.05
N ASP A 149 -15.65 -1.58 -1.79
CA ASP A 149 -15.39 -0.55 -2.82
C ASP A 149 -13.91 -0.37 -3.11
N LEU A 150 -13.07 -0.60 -2.08
CA LEU A 150 -11.62 -0.62 -2.20
C LEU A 150 -11.05 -1.77 -1.38
N VAL A 151 -10.09 -2.49 -1.96
CA VAL A 151 -9.29 -3.51 -1.27
C VAL A 151 -7.82 -3.11 -1.36
N PHE A 152 -7.17 -2.93 -0.21
CA PHE A 152 -5.73 -2.69 -0.10
C PHE A 152 -5.03 -3.94 0.42
N ILE A 153 -3.93 -4.35 -0.25
CA ILE A 153 -3.18 -5.58 0.04
C ILE A 153 -1.73 -5.19 0.35
N ASP A 154 -1.33 -5.33 1.61
CA ASP A 154 0.05 -5.16 2.06
C ASP A 154 0.36 -6.14 3.19
N ALA A 155 0.48 -7.40 2.85
CA ALA A 155 0.74 -8.51 3.76
C ALA A 155 1.90 -9.39 3.26
N ASP A 156 1.98 -10.64 3.76
CA ASP A 156 2.90 -11.65 3.28
C ASP A 156 2.73 -11.89 1.76
N LYS A 157 3.84 -12.02 1.06
CA LYS A 157 3.86 -11.96 -0.42
C LYS A 157 3.53 -13.28 -1.12
N PRO A 158 3.87 -14.47 -0.57
CA PRO A 158 3.56 -15.73 -1.24
C PRO A 158 2.08 -15.92 -1.59
N PRO A 159 1.08 -15.51 -0.75
CA PRO A 159 -0.33 -15.69 -1.09
C PRO A 159 -0.95 -14.54 -1.90
N TYR A 160 -0.19 -13.57 -2.40
CA TYR A 160 -0.72 -12.42 -3.19
C TYR A 160 -1.68 -12.84 -4.32
N PRO A 161 -1.42 -13.89 -5.12
CA PRO A 161 -2.38 -14.34 -6.13
C PRO A 161 -3.73 -14.75 -5.55
N ARG A 162 -3.73 -15.36 -4.35
CA ARG A 162 -4.96 -15.74 -3.64
C ARG A 162 -5.68 -14.53 -3.05
N TYR A 163 -4.94 -13.51 -2.60
CA TYR A 163 -5.54 -12.24 -2.16
C TYR A 163 -6.24 -11.53 -3.31
N LEU A 164 -5.66 -11.54 -4.54
CA LEU A 164 -6.33 -11.03 -5.73
C LEU A 164 -7.63 -11.78 -6.03
N GLU A 165 -7.62 -13.11 -5.97
CA GLU A 165 -8.83 -13.92 -6.18
C GLU A 165 -9.94 -13.56 -5.19
N TRP A 166 -9.59 -13.37 -3.91
CA TRP A 166 -10.54 -12.95 -2.90
C TRP A 166 -10.99 -11.51 -3.07
N ALA A 167 -10.08 -10.58 -3.38
CA ALA A 167 -10.43 -9.20 -3.67
C ALA A 167 -11.46 -9.11 -4.79
N LEU A 168 -11.29 -9.88 -5.88
CA LEU A 168 -12.24 -9.94 -6.98
C LEU A 168 -13.59 -10.55 -6.60
N ARG A 169 -13.63 -11.54 -5.70
CA ARG A 169 -14.88 -12.14 -5.21
C ARG A 169 -15.66 -11.20 -4.29
N LEU A 170 -14.92 -10.34 -3.57
CA LEU A 170 -15.48 -9.40 -2.59
C LEU A 170 -15.75 -8.02 -3.19
N ALA A 171 -15.31 -7.76 -4.41
CA ALA A 171 -15.46 -6.50 -5.13
C ALA A 171 -16.78 -6.44 -5.93
N ARG A 172 -17.07 -5.27 -6.45
CA ARG A 172 -18.13 -4.99 -7.43
C ARG A 172 -17.56 -4.23 -8.62
N PRO A 173 -18.28 -4.09 -9.73
CA PRO A 173 -17.91 -3.14 -10.78
C PRO A 173 -17.64 -1.74 -10.22
N GLY A 174 -16.51 -1.15 -10.61
CA GLY A 174 -16.02 0.13 -10.11
C GLY A 174 -15.18 0.05 -8.84
N SER A 175 -15.07 -1.12 -8.18
CA SER A 175 -14.16 -1.28 -7.05
C SER A 175 -12.70 -1.15 -7.47
N ILE A 176 -11.88 -0.61 -6.56
CA ILE A 176 -10.43 -0.46 -6.74
C ILE A 176 -9.71 -1.52 -5.90
N ILE A 177 -8.74 -2.20 -6.51
CA ILE A 177 -7.82 -3.12 -5.84
C ILE A 177 -6.43 -2.52 -5.93
N VAL A 178 -5.76 -2.38 -4.78
CA VAL A 178 -4.38 -1.87 -4.69
C VAL A 178 -3.53 -2.88 -3.95
N ALA A 179 -2.33 -3.17 -4.47
CA ALA A 179 -1.35 -3.98 -3.75
C ALA A 179 -0.01 -3.26 -3.69
N ASP A 180 0.62 -3.32 -2.52
CA ASP A 180 1.95 -2.74 -2.31
C ASP A 180 3.07 -3.72 -2.69
N ASN A 181 4.28 -3.16 -2.85
CA ASN A 181 5.52 -3.88 -3.17
C ASN A 181 5.48 -4.68 -4.49
N CYS A 182 4.87 -4.11 -5.51
CA CYS A 182 4.69 -4.77 -6.80
C CYS A 182 5.78 -4.49 -7.83
N ILE A 183 6.90 -3.81 -7.46
CA ILE A 183 8.05 -3.53 -8.34
C ILE A 183 9.32 -4.22 -7.83
N ARG A 184 9.68 -4.04 -6.55
CA ARG A 184 10.83 -4.69 -5.89
C ARG A 184 12.14 -4.53 -6.68
N SER A 185 12.51 -3.29 -7.02
CA SER A 185 13.68 -2.96 -7.85
C SER A 185 13.70 -3.73 -9.18
N GLY A 186 12.53 -3.91 -9.78
CA GLY A 186 12.34 -4.64 -11.04
C GLY A 186 12.33 -6.16 -10.91
N LYS A 187 12.55 -6.74 -9.74
CA LYS A 187 12.51 -8.20 -9.51
C LYS A 187 11.11 -8.78 -9.75
N ALA A 188 10.06 -8.00 -9.53
CA ALA A 188 8.67 -8.39 -9.77
C ALA A 188 8.33 -8.66 -11.26
N PHE A 189 9.28 -8.39 -12.19
CA PHE A 189 9.12 -8.57 -13.64
C PHE A 189 10.14 -9.56 -14.22
N ARG A 190 10.81 -10.35 -13.37
CA ARG A 190 11.84 -11.34 -13.76
C ARG A 190 11.46 -12.72 -13.24
N GLU A 191 12.29 -13.72 -13.54
CA GLU A 191 12.18 -15.03 -12.92
C GLU A 191 12.36 -14.90 -11.40
N PRO A 192 11.44 -15.47 -10.60
CA PRO A 192 11.44 -15.28 -9.15
C PRO A 192 12.62 -15.99 -8.49
N GLU A 193 13.25 -15.31 -7.51
CA GLU A 193 14.39 -15.82 -6.75
C GLU A 193 13.95 -16.64 -5.53
N ASP A 194 12.71 -16.40 -5.03
CA ASP A 194 12.13 -17.06 -3.85
C ASP A 194 10.60 -17.09 -3.92
N GLU A 195 9.95 -17.69 -2.91
CA GLU A 195 8.48 -17.79 -2.84
C GLU A 195 7.78 -16.42 -2.73
N SER A 196 8.39 -15.44 -2.07
CA SER A 196 7.87 -14.08 -1.98
C SER A 196 7.83 -13.42 -3.36
N MET A 197 8.94 -13.50 -4.10
CA MET A 197 8.99 -12.97 -5.46
C MET A 197 8.05 -13.74 -6.39
N ALA A 198 7.96 -15.08 -6.26
CA ALA A 198 7.02 -15.87 -7.03
C ALA A 198 5.56 -15.41 -6.83
N GLY A 199 5.18 -15.10 -5.59
CA GLY A 199 3.85 -14.55 -5.28
C GLY A 199 3.59 -13.21 -5.97
N ILE A 200 4.54 -12.28 -5.94
CA ILE A 200 4.39 -10.96 -6.56
C ILE A 200 4.38 -11.06 -8.10
N VAL A 201 5.30 -11.83 -8.67
CA VAL A 201 5.37 -12.04 -10.14
C VAL A 201 4.06 -12.63 -10.66
N GLU A 202 3.53 -13.65 -9.99
CA GLU A 202 2.28 -14.28 -10.37
C GLU A 202 1.08 -13.34 -10.16
N TYR A 203 1.06 -12.56 -9.07
CA TYR A 203 0.07 -11.50 -8.84
C TYR A 203 0.04 -10.51 -9.99
N ASN A 204 1.20 -9.96 -10.36
CA ASN A 204 1.32 -8.98 -11.45
C ASN A 204 0.87 -9.56 -12.80
N LYS A 205 1.26 -10.82 -13.11
CA LYS A 205 0.83 -11.53 -14.33
C LYS A 205 -0.69 -11.68 -14.38
N ARG A 206 -1.31 -12.12 -13.27
CA ARG A 206 -2.78 -12.28 -13.20
C ARG A 206 -3.49 -10.95 -13.28
N LEU A 207 -3.00 -9.93 -12.56
CA LEU A 207 -3.60 -8.59 -12.59
C LEU A 207 -3.60 -8.01 -13.98
N ALA A 208 -2.48 -8.10 -14.70
CA ALA A 208 -2.33 -7.58 -16.06
C ALA A 208 -3.14 -8.38 -17.11
N GLY A 209 -3.29 -9.68 -16.90
CA GLY A 209 -4.00 -10.58 -17.83
C GLY A 209 -5.49 -10.74 -17.59
N ASP A 210 -6.03 -10.23 -16.48
CA ASP A 210 -7.45 -10.43 -16.15
C ASP A 210 -8.34 -9.50 -16.99
N PRO A 211 -9.21 -10.02 -17.87
CA PRO A 211 -10.06 -9.22 -18.74
C PRO A 211 -11.09 -8.37 -17.98
N ARG A 212 -11.36 -8.70 -16.71
CA ARG A 212 -12.28 -7.95 -15.84
C ARG A 212 -11.67 -6.68 -15.28
N LEU A 213 -10.36 -6.46 -15.46
CA LEU A 213 -9.63 -5.36 -14.86
C LEU A 213 -9.13 -4.35 -15.89
N VAL A 214 -9.04 -3.09 -15.45
CA VAL A 214 -8.14 -2.08 -16.01
C VAL A 214 -7.07 -1.87 -14.97
N SER A 215 -5.82 -2.20 -15.27
CA SER A 215 -4.74 -2.23 -14.28
C SER A 215 -3.44 -1.62 -14.76
N LEU A 216 -2.64 -1.16 -13.82
CA LEU A 216 -1.26 -0.70 -14.05
C LEU A 216 -0.44 -0.91 -12.78
N VAL A 217 0.89 -0.88 -12.92
CA VAL A 217 1.83 -0.75 -11.80
C VAL A 217 2.44 0.64 -11.84
N LEU A 218 2.36 1.38 -10.73
CA LEU A 218 2.85 2.73 -10.60
C LEU A 218 3.98 2.77 -9.57
N ALA A 219 5.17 3.24 -9.99
CA ALA A 219 6.27 3.51 -9.06
C ALA A 219 5.90 4.67 -8.15
N MET A 220 6.11 4.49 -6.84
CA MET A 220 5.66 5.42 -5.80
C MET A 220 6.82 5.91 -4.92
N ASP A 221 8.03 5.49 -5.18
CA ASP A 221 9.24 5.96 -4.53
C ASP A 221 10.17 6.71 -5.51
N ASP A 222 11.09 7.47 -4.96
CA ASP A 222 11.97 8.38 -5.72
C ASP A 222 12.87 7.67 -6.73
N ASP A 223 13.26 6.43 -6.41
CA ASP A 223 14.21 5.64 -7.20
C ASP A 223 13.52 4.62 -8.11
N TYR A 224 12.18 4.63 -8.21
CA TYR A 224 11.40 3.62 -8.92
C TYR A 224 11.66 2.21 -8.43
N THR A 225 12.07 2.06 -7.17
CA THR A 225 12.43 0.76 -6.59
C THR A 225 11.24 -0.02 -6.12
N ASP A 226 10.14 0.66 -5.70
CA ASP A 226 8.88 -0.01 -5.36
C ASP A 226 7.64 0.84 -5.68
N GLY A 227 6.46 0.26 -5.51
CA GLY A 227 5.20 0.95 -5.76
C GLY A 227 3.99 0.05 -5.80
N PHE A 228 2.87 0.64 -6.17
CA PHE A 228 1.56 0.01 -6.15
C PHE A 228 1.18 -0.61 -7.50
N ALA A 229 0.65 -1.84 -7.44
CA ALA A 229 -0.21 -2.35 -8.50
C ALA A 229 -1.65 -1.92 -8.21
N ILE A 230 -2.30 -1.32 -9.20
CA ILE A 230 -3.64 -0.73 -9.05
C ILE A 230 -4.54 -1.29 -10.15
N ALA A 231 -5.74 -1.69 -9.79
CA ALA A 231 -6.73 -2.14 -10.73
C ALA A 231 -8.12 -1.62 -10.40
N VAL A 232 -8.92 -1.36 -11.44
CA VAL A 232 -10.36 -1.08 -11.34
C VAL A 232 -11.12 -2.25 -11.94
N VAL A 233 -12.11 -2.76 -11.23
CA VAL A 233 -13.01 -3.82 -11.71
C VAL A 233 -13.96 -3.20 -12.74
N LYS A 234 -13.96 -3.74 -13.97
CA LYS A 234 -14.85 -3.29 -15.06
C LYS A 234 -16.31 -3.52 -14.76
N GLN A 235 -17.15 -2.76 -15.45
CA GLN A 235 -18.61 -2.96 -15.49
C GLN A 235 -19.00 -4.21 -16.28
#